data_818e4366bc464ebd96ffcafc101c6325
#
_entry.id   818e4366bc464ebd96ffcafc101c6325
#
_cell.length_a   1.000
_cell.length_b   1.000
_cell.length_c   1.000
_cell.angle_alpha   90.00
_cell.angle_beta   90.00
_cell.angle_gamma   90.00
#
_symmetry.space_group_name_H-M   'P 1'
#
loop_
_entity.id
_entity.type
_entity.pdbx_description
1 polymer ?
#
loop_
_entity_poly.entity_id
_entity_poly.type
_entity_poly.pdbx_seq_one_letter_code
_entity_poly.pdbx_strand_id
1 'polypeptide(L)'
;MKNSLRILSYNVHKGFNVGNRRYLLDDIRESIREVNADVVFLQEIVGENRRHARRLDNWVDASQFEYLADSVWPHFAYGRNAVYEHGHHGNAILSKYPIIHSDNINVSVSRNSHRGLLMAMVAPDIYLICVHMGLMGWERQRQFQLLSKAVHQRVPATARLIVAGDFNDWRLRLHRPMCANLGLREALTEIQGRPAQTFPAKRPLLPVDRIYFRGFDVSAAEVLRGEPWRSLSDHCALYTELSYSTR
;
A
#
# COMPACT_ATOMS: atom_id res chain seq x y z
N MET A 1 17.73 8.00 -16.11
CA MET A 1 16.78 7.40 -15.14
C MET A 1 17.46 6.21 -14.49
N LYS A 2 17.19 5.93 -13.22
CA LYS A 2 17.67 4.67 -12.61
C LYS A 2 17.11 3.49 -13.40
N ASN A 3 17.90 2.42 -13.55
CA ASN A 3 17.47 1.20 -14.25
C ASN A 3 16.47 0.35 -13.42
N SER A 4 16.19 0.73 -12.20
CA SER A 4 15.27 0.05 -11.28
C SER A 4 14.41 1.03 -10.48
N LEU A 5 13.26 0.55 -10.03
CA LEU A 5 12.29 1.24 -9.17
C LEU A 5 12.14 0.48 -7.85
N ARG A 6 12.44 1.13 -6.74
CA ARG A 6 12.31 0.57 -5.40
C ARG A 6 10.94 0.89 -4.82
N ILE A 7 10.24 -0.13 -4.40
CA ILE A 7 8.86 -0.07 -3.91
C ILE A 7 8.80 -0.52 -2.47
N LEU A 8 8.09 0.22 -1.63
CA LEU A 8 7.69 -0.18 -0.28
C LEU A 8 6.18 -0.23 -0.20
N SER A 9 5.61 -1.26 0.42
CA SER A 9 4.18 -1.30 0.79
C SER A 9 4.03 -1.60 2.27
N TYR A 10 3.25 -0.77 2.98
CA TYR A 10 3.13 -0.86 4.42
C TYR A 10 1.75 -0.43 4.93
N ASN A 11 1.05 -1.33 5.63
CA ASN A 11 -0.09 -0.97 6.45
C ASN A 11 0.44 -0.42 7.79
N VAL A 12 0.28 0.89 8.01
CA VAL A 12 0.87 1.60 9.15
C VAL A 12 -0.02 1.61 10.40
N HIS A 13 -1.15 0.89 10.37
CA HIS A 13 -2.08 0.77 11.51
C HIS A 13 -2.37 2.13 12.18
N LYS A 14 -2.68 3.16 11.39
CA LYS A 14 -2.97 4.54 11.82
C LYS A 14 -1.84 5.21 12.62
N GLY A 15 -0.59 4.72 12.49
CA GLY A 15 0.57 5.20 13.24
C GLY A 15 0.67 4.62 14.65
N PHE A 16 -0.07 3.55 14.97
CA PHE A 16 -0.03 2.90 16.28
C PHE A 16 0.63 1.53 16.22
N ASN A 17 1.25 1.15 17.33
CA ASN A 17 1.76 -0.21 17.52
C ASN A 17 0.62 -1.23 17.66
N VAL A 18 0.98 -2.51 17.65
CA VAL A 18 0.08 -3.62 17.96
C VAL A 18 -0.66 -3.37 19.27
N GLY A 19 -1.98 -3.35 19.23
CA GLY A 19 -2.85 -3.10 20.38
C GLY A 19 -3.18 -1.62 20.66
N ASN A 20 -2.82 -0.71 19.75
CA ASN A 20 -3.17 0.74 19.83
C ASN A 20 -2.71 1.44 21.12
N ARG A 21 -1.57 1.01 21.70
CA ARG A 21 -1.09 1.54 22.98
C ARG A 21 -0.11 2.69 22.86
N ARG A 22 0.66 2.73 21.79
CA ARG A 22 1.70 3.75 21.54
C ARG A 22 1.57 4.27 20.13
N TYR A 23 1.61 5.60 20.01
CA TYR A 23 1.69 6.28 18.73
C TYR A 23 3.16 6.38 18.33
N LEU A 24 3.51 5.87 17.16
CA LEU A 24 4.89 5.63 16.71
C LEU A 24 5.14 6.22 15.31
N LEU A 25 4.45 7.30 14.94
CA LEU A 25 4.56 7.85 13.59
C LEU A 25 5.97 8.35 13.26
N ASP A 26 6.70 8.86 14.26
CA ASP A 26 8.11 9.27 14.10
C ASP A 26 9.00 8.09 13.77
N ASP A 27 8.88 7.00 14.54
CA ASP A 27 9.67 5.79 14.33
C ASP A 27 9.34 5.15 12.97
N ILE A 28 8.07 5.20 12.55
CA ILE A 28 7.63 4.76 11.22
C ILE A 28 8.28 5.64 10.14
N ARG A 29 8.29 6.96 10.31
CA ARG A 29 8.91 7.89 9.37
C ARG A 29 10.39 7.59 9.17
N GLU A 30 11.16 7.48 10.25
CA GLU A 30 12.57 7.19 10.15
C GLU A 30 12.83 5.83 9.47
N SER A 31 12.05 4.80 9.83
CA SER A 31 12.19 3.48 9.23
C SER A 31 11.90 3.45 7.73
N ILE A 32 10.84 4.14 7.25
CA ILE A 32 10.57 4.21 5.80
C ILE A 32 11.60 5.07 5.07
N ARG A 33 12.19 6.08 5.72
CA ARG A 33 13.30 6.89 5.17
C ARG A 33 14.57 6.07 4.98
N GLU A 34 14.91 5.21 5.93
CA GLU A 34 16.08 4.32 5.83
C GLU A 34 15.98 3.37 4.64
N VAL A 35 14.77 2.83 4.36
CA VAL A 35 14.51 2.00 3.16
C VAL A 35 14.72 2.82 1.90
N ASN A 36 14.42 4.11 1.93
CA ASN A 36 14.62 5.05 0.84
C ASN A 36 14.02 4.59 -0.50
N ALA A 37 12.84 3.96 -0.45
CA ALA A 37 12.10 3.51 -1.63
C ALA A 37 11.78 4.69 -2.56
N ASP A 38 11.60 4.42 -3.85
CA ASP A 38 11.24 5.47 -4.82
C ASP A 38 9.73 5.73 -4.82
N VAL A 39 8.93 4.70 -4.51
CA VAL A 39 7.48 4.80 -4.30
C VAL A 39 7.10 4.03 -3.03
N VAL A 40 6.23 4.62 -2.21
CA VAL A 40 5.71 4.03 -0.97
C VAL A 40 4.19 3.94 -1.03
N PHE A 41 3.63 2.75 -0.83
CA PHE A 41 2.20 2.50 -0.71
C PHE A 41 1.83 2.33 0.76
N LEU A 42 0.96 3.19 1.25
CA LEU A 42 0.55 3.21 2.66
C LEU A 42 -0.93 2.89 2.80
N GLN A 43 -1.27 2.01 3.75
CA GLN A 43 -2.65 1.70 4.10
C GLN A 43 -2.91 2.10 5.56
N GLU A 44 -4.16 2.34 5.89
CA GLU A 44 -4.61 2.86 7.19
C GLU A 44 -3.95 4.19 7.59
N ILE A 45 -3.63 5.05 6.63
CA ILE A 45 -3.03 6.36 6.89
C ILE A 45 -4.09 7.37 7.31
N VAL A 46 -3.85 8.11 8.39
CA VAL A 46 -4.80 9.11 8.91
C VAL A 46 -4.56 10.45 8.23
N GLY A 47 -5.62 11.01 7.63
CA GLY A 47 -5.59 12.39 7.12
C GLY A 47 -5.91 13.40 8.23
N GLU A 48 -6.92 13.11 9.05
CA GLU A 48 -7.30 13.93 10.19
C GLU A 48 -7.86 13.06 11.33
N ASN A 49 -7.52 13.40 12.57
CA ASN A 49 -8.18 12.83 13.75
C ASN A 49 -8.17 13.81 14.93
N ARG A 50 -9.21 14.64 15.03
CA ARG A 50 -9.36 15.66 16.07
C ARG A 50 -9.43 15.10 17.49
N ARG A 51 -9.85 13.83 17.64
CA ARG A 51 -9.89 13.18 18.96
C ARG A 51 -8.50 12.79 19.45
N HIS A 52 -7.66 12.24 18.57
CA HIS A 52 -6.28 11.93 18.91
C HIS A 52 -5.44 13.19 19.08
N ALA A 53 -5.63 14.22 18.25
CA ALA A 53 -4.96 15.50 18.39
C ALA A 53 -5.15 16.17 19.77
N ARG A 54 -6.30 15.93 20.42
CA ARG A 54 -6.60 16.44 21.77
C ARG A 54 -6.05 15.56 22.91
N ARG A 55 -5.61 14.35 22.65
CA ARG A 55 -5.30 13.34 23.67
C ARG A 55 -3.85 12.90 23.70
N LEU A 56 -3.14 13.08 22.60
CA LEU A 56 -1.77 12.60 22.43
C LEU A 56 -0.86 13.80 22.28
N ASP A 57 0.05 13.98 23.22
CA ASP A 57 1.01 15.10 23.22
C ASP A 57 1.98 15.06 22.04
N ASN A 58 2.24 13.86 21.50
CA ASN A 58 3.09 13.66 20.33
C ASN A 58 2.29 13.49 19.02
N TRP A 59 1.01 13.89 18.99
CA TRP A 59 0.24 13.89 17.75
C TRP A 59 0.76 14.98 16.80
N VAL A 60 0.96 14.62 15.55
CA VAL A 60 1.41 15.56 14.51
C VAL A 60 0.23 16.36 13.98
N ASP A 61 0.34 17.69 13.92
CA ASP A 61 -0.72 18.58 13.44
C ASP A 61 -0.96 18.49 11.92
N ALA A 62 0.01 17.99 11.17
CA ALA A 62 -0.15 17.69 9.74
C ALA A 62 -0.86 16.34 9.52
N SER A 63 -1.38 16.11 8.31
CA SER A 63 -1.82 14.76 7.93
C SER A 63 -0.65 13.78 7.99
N GLN A 64 -0.92 12.52 8.38
CA GLN A 64 0.16 11.53 8.49
C GLN A 64 0.88 11.32 7.15
N PHE A 65 0.18 11.36 6.01
CA PHE A 65 0.82 11.16 4.71
C PHE A 65 1.76 12.32 4.33
N GLU A 66 1.41 13.57 4.66
CA GLU A 66 2.31 14.73 4.47
C GLU A 66 3.52 14.63 5.38
N TYR A 67 3.30 14.29 6.64
CA TYR A 67 4.38 14.12 7.61
C TYR A 67 5.36 12.99 7.23
N LEU A 68 4.85 11.86 6.74
CA LEU A 68 5.69 10.75 6.28
C LEU A 68 6.38 11.05 4.94
N ALA A 69 5.75 11.82 4.06
CA ALA A 69 6.33 12.23 2.78
C ALA A 69 7.56 13.13 3.00
N ASP A 70 7.43 14.10 3.89
CA ASP A 70 8.49 15.05 4.24
C ASP A 70 9.23 15.57 2.97
N SER A 71 10.52 15.82 3.07
CA SER A 71 11.37 16.22 1.94
C SER A 71 11.81 15.05 1.03
N VAL A 72 11.61 13.80 1.44
CA VAL A 72 12.07 12.61 0.72
C VAL A 72 11.16 12.24 -0.44
N TRP A 73 9.84 12.40 -0.28
CA TRP A 73 8.83 12.14 -1.30
C TRP A 73 8.02 13.40 -1.58
N PRO A 74 8.52 14.29 -2.46
CA PRO A 74 7.87 15.59 -2.69
C PRO A 74 6.51 15.49 -3.36
N HIS A 75 6.15 14.31 -3.87
CA HIS A 75 4.87 14.06 -4.53
C HIS A 75 4.10 12.98 -3.79
N PHE A 76 2.84 13.25 -3.51
CA PHE A 76 1.96 12.26 -2.87
C PHE A 76 0.53 12.36 -3.39
N ALA A 77 -0.20 11.25 -3.26
CA ALA A 77 -1.65 11.17 -3.46
C ALA A 77 -2.28 10.54 -2.23
N TYR A 78 -3.50 10.97 -1.88
CA TYR A 78 -4.24 10.45 -0.75
C TYR A 78 -5.68 10.10 -1.15
N GLY A 79 -6.10 8.88 -0.82
CA GLY A 79 -7.46 8.39 -1.01
C GLY A 79 -8.22 8.35 0.31
N ARG A 80 -9.14 9.29 0.51
CA ARG A 80 -10.00 9.36 1.67
C ARG A 80 -11.08 8.29 1.60
N ASN A 81 -10.97 7.23 2.40
CA ASN A 81 -11.87 6.06 2.34
C ASN A 81 -12.88 6.03 3.49
N ALA A 82 -12.42 6.02 4.74
CA ALA A 82 -13.26 6.02 5.92
C ALA A 82 -13.38 7.44 6.49
N VAL A 83 -14.61 7.93 6.57
CA VAL A 83 -14.94 9.26 7.11
C VAL A 83 -15.81 9.07 8.34
N TYR A 84 -15.45 9.72 9.43
CA TYR A 84 -16.17 9.70 10.71
C TYR A 84 -16.19 11.09 11.33
N GLU A 85 -16.99 11.29 12.38
CA GLU A 85 -17.24 12.60 12.99
C GLU A 85 -15.97 13.40 13.33
N HIS A 86 -14.92 12.70 13.76
CA HIS A 86 -13.68 13.35 14.24
C HIS A 86 -12.51 13.28 13.26
N GLY A 87 -12.74 12.83 12.03
CA GLY A 87 -11.66 12.75 11.04
C GLY A 87 -11.88 11.73 9.93
N HIS A 88 -10.79 11.28 9.32
CA HIS A 88 -10.80 10.31 8.23
C HIS A 88 -9.45 9.60 8.09
N HIS A 89 -9.48 8.40 7.50
CA HIS A 89 -8.29 7.68 7.10
C HIS A 89 -8.49 6.98 5.74
N GLY A 90 -7.41 6.50 5.18
CA GLY A 90 -7.45 5.84 3.87
C GLY A 90 -6.12 5.29 3.43
N ASN A 91 -5.85 5.39 2.13
CA ASN A 91 -4.61 4.97 1.51
C ASN A 91 -3.80 6.18 1.03
N ALA A 92 -2.48 6.05 1.00
CA ALA A 92 -1.62 7.05 0.37
C ALA A 92 -0.56 6.40 -0.52
N ILE A 93 -0.11 7.16 -1.52
CA ILE A 93 1.05 6.84 -2.34
C ILE A 93 2.00 8.02 -2.21
N LEU A 94 3.24 7.76 -1.76
CA LEU A 94 4.32 8.74 -1.73
C LEU A 94 5.27 8.42 -2.88
N SER A 95 5.79 9.45 -3.57
CA SER A 95 6.63 9.27 -4.75
C SER A 95 7.74 10.29 -4.84
N LYS A 96 8.95 9.83 -5.22
CA LYS A 96 10.04 10.70 -5.64
C LYS A 96 9.83 11.28 -7.04
N TYR A 97 8.93 10.68 -7.82
CA TYR A 97 8.60 11.11 -9.17
C TYR A 97 7.29 11.89 -9.18
N PRO A 98 7.13 12.87 -10.09
CA PRO A 98 5.89 13.60 -10.23
C PRO A 98 4.68 12.68 -10.44
N ILE A 99 3.63 12.90 -9.66
CA ILE A 99 2.33 12.27 -9.88
C ILE A 99 1.57 13.14 -10.87
N ILE A 100 1.36 12.64 -12.09
CA ILE A 100 0.70 13.35 -13.19
C ILE A 100 -0.80 13.40 -12.96
N HIS A 101 -1.37 12.30 -12.48
CA HIS A 101 -2.80 12.16 -12.20
C HIS A 101 -3.03 11.20 -11.05
N SER A 102 -4.02 11.48 -10.23
CA SER A 102 -4.50 10.53 -9.21
C SER A 102 -6.01 10.59 -9.06
N ASP A 103 -6.61 9.44 -8.71
CA ASP A 103 -8.04 9.29 -8.45
C ASP A 103 -8.26 8.22 -7.39
N ASN A 104 -9.27 8.41 -6.54
CA ASN A 104 -9.64 7.44 -5.51
C ASN A 104 -11.02 6.86 -5.80
N ILE A 105 -11.05 5.66 -6.35
CA ILE A 105 -12.28 4.96 -6.74
C ILE A 105 -12.89 4.29 -5.51
N ASN A 106 -14.09 4.68 -5.15
CA ASN A 106 -14.83 4.02 -4.08
C ASN A 106 -15.22 2.59 -4.49
N VAL A 107 -14.74 1.61 -3.73
CA VAL A 107 -15.06 0.18 -3.90
C VAL A 107 -15.74 -0.41 -2.67
N SER A 108 -16.34 0.43 -1.83
CA SER A 108 -17.14 0.00 -0.70
C SER A 108 -18.36 -0.79 -1.20
N VAL A 109 -18.57 -1.98 -0.66
CA VAL A 109 -19.66 -2.89 -1.06
C VAL A 109 -20.77 -2.95 -0.02
N SER A 110 -20.58 -2.34 1.13
CA SER A 110 -21.54 -2.15 2.20
C SER A 110 -21.33 -0.81 2.89
N ARG A 111 -22.30 -0.37 3.71
CA ARG A 111 -22.19 0.90 4.46
C ARG A 111 -20.97 0.96 5.37
N ASN A 112 -20.48 -0.19 5.83
CA ASN A 112 -19.35 -0.29 6.77
C ASN A 112 -18.04 -0.67 6.07
N SER A 113 -18.02 -0.81 4.75
CA SER A 113 -16.86 -1.29 4.01
C SER A 113 -15.73 -0.27 3.94
N HIS A 114 -16.03 1.00 3.65
CA HIS A 114 -15.08 2.13 3.62
C HIS A 114 -13.76 1.81 2.91
N ARG A 115 -13.83 1.32 1.65
CA ARG A 115 -12.67 0.90 0.86
C ARG A 115 -12.56 1.71 -0.43
N GLY A 116 -11.31 2.01 -0.82
CA GLY A 116 -11.00 2.71 -2.06
C GLY A 116 -9.79 2.10 -2.76
N LEU A 117 -9.75 2.27 -4.08
CA LEU A 117 -8.57 2.04 -4.91
C LEU A 117 -7.94 3.41 -5.18
N LEU A 118 -6.83 3.71 -4.55
CA LEU A 118 -6.10 4.92 -4.87
C LEU A 118 -5.22 4.63 -6.09
N MET A 119 -5.61 5.17 -7.22
CA MET A 119 -4.87 5.09 -8.48
C MET A 119 -4.02 6.34 -8.64
N ALA A 120 -2.79 6.18 -9.11
CA ALA A 120 -1.92 7.28 -9.49
C ALA A 120 -1.13 6.91 -10.75
N MET A 121 -0.73 7.91 -11.52
CA MET A 121 0.18 7.74 -12.65
C MET A 121 1.41 8.59 -12.40
N VAL A 122 2.57 7.97 -12.41
CA VAL A 122 3.86 8.64 -12.36
C VAL A 122 4.52 8.58 -13.73
N ALA A 123 5.27 9.62 -14.09
CA ALA A 123 5.83 9.79 -15.42
C ALA A 123 6.66 8.59 -15.90
N PRO A 124 6.61 8.27 -17.20
CA PRO A 124 5.62 8.66 -18.22
C PRO A 124 4.51 7.63 -18.44
N ASP A 125 4.59 6.39 -17.91
CA ASP A 125 3.68 5.30 -18.24
C ASP A 125 3.56 4.26 -17.10
N ILE A 126 3.87 4.65 -15.87
CA ILE A 126 3.82 3.77 -14.71
C ILE A 126 2.54 4.07 -13.93
N TYR A 127 1.65 3.11 -13.89
CA TYR A 127 0.41 3.15 -13.12
C TYR A 127 0.61 2.47 -11.77
N LEU A 128 0.13 3.13 -10.73
CA LEU A 128 0.22 2.71 -9.34
C LEU A 128 -1.19 2.56 -8.78
N ILE A 129 -1.48 1.46 -8.08
CA ILE A 129 -2.77 1.27 -7.39
C ILE A 129 -2.49 0.80 -5.97
N CYS A 130 -2.85 1.64 -4.99
CA CYS A 130 -2.83 1.28 -3.58
C CYS A 130 -4.18 0.70 -3.18
N VAL A 131 -4.17 -0.50 -2.58
CA VAL A 131 -5.37 -1.21 -2.15
C VAL A 131 -5.35 -1.49 -0.64
N HIS A 132 -6.53 -1.47 -0.04
CA HIS A 132 -6.83 -2.07 1.26
C HIS A 132 -8.20 -2.72 1.15
N MET A 133 -8.22 -4.04 0.97
CA MET A 133 -9.46 -4.78 0.70
C MET A 133 -10.21 -5.15 1.99
N GLY A 134 -11.46 -5.54 1.83
CA GLY A 134 -12.35 -5.91 2.92
C GLY A 134 -11.98 -7.25 3.59
N LEU A 135 -12.43 -7.44 4.83
CA LEU A 135 -12.16 -8.66 5.61
C LEU A 135 -12.99 -9.86 5.14
N MET A 136 -14.18 -9.64 4.57
CA MET A 136 -15.05 -10.71 4.14
C MET A 136 -14.72 -11.19 2.71
N GLY A 137 -14.75 -12.51 2.48
CA GLY A 137 -14.39 -13.10 1.19
C GLY A 137 -15.26 -12.60 0.03
N TRP A 138 -16.57 -12.41 0.25
CA TRP A 138 -17.49 -11.88 -0.75
C TRP A 138 -17.23 -10.39 -1.08
N GLU A 139 -16.82 -9.59 -0.07
CA GLU A 139 -16.40 -8.19 -0.29
C GLU A 139 -15.18 -8.14 -1.20
N ARG A 140 -14.14 -8.91 -0.86
CA ARG A 140 -12.90 -8.97 -1.66
C ARG A 140 -13.17 -9.40 -3.09
N GLN A 141 -14.04 -10.39 -3.29
CA GLN A 141 -14.42 -10.82 -4.64
C GLN A 141 -15.06 -9.68 -5.43
N ARG A 142 -15.99 -8.95 -4.81
CA ARG A 142 -16.63 -7.80 -5.45
C ARG A 142 -15.66 -6.65 -5.69
N GLN A 143 -14.81 -6.36 -4.74
CA GLN A 143 -13.77 -5.33 -4.86
C GLN A 143 -12.74 -5.69 -5.94
N PHE A 144 -12.39 -6.97 -6.09
CA PHE A 144 -11.57 -7.44 -7.19
C PHE A 144 -12.23 -7.19 -8.56
N GLN A 145 -13.53 -7.44 -8.69
CA GLN A 145 -14.26 -7.16 -9.94
C GLN A 145 -14.20 -5.66 -10.29
N LEU A 146 -14.33 -4.79 -9.28
CA LEU A 146 -14.22 -3.34 -9.46
C LEU A 146 -12.79 -2.91 -9.80
N LEU A 147 -11.78 -3.49 -9.16
CA LEU A 147 -10.37 -3.29 -9.49
C LEU A 147 -10.09 -3.73 -10.93
N SER A 148 -10.51 -4.93 -11.31
CA SER A 148 -10.32 -5.46 -12.67
C SER A 148 -10.98 -4.54 -13.72
N LYS A 149 -12.20 -4.09 -13.47
CA LYS A 149 -12.89 -3.14 -14.34
C LYS A 149 -12.11 -1.82 -14.45
N ALA A 150 -11.65 -1.26 -13.33
CA ALA A 150 -10.89 0.00 -13.31
C ALA A 150 -9.58 -0.14 -14.09
N VAL A 151 -8.86 -1.25 -13.92
CA VAL A 151 -7.60 -1.53 -14.65
C VAL A 151 -7.88 -1.62 -16.15
N HIS A 152 -8.87 -2.40 -16.59
CA HIS A 152 -9.17 -2.54 -18.03
C HIS A 152 -9.65 -1.24 -18.68
N GLN A 153 -10.33 -0.37 -17.92
CA GLN A 153 -10.84 0.89 -18.46
C GLN A 153 -9.82 2.04 -18.46
N ARG A 154 -8.86 2.02 -17.54
CA ARG A 154 -8.00 3.19 -17.26
C ARG A 154 -6.51 2.95 -17.48
N VAL A 155 -6.08 1.69 -17.55
CA VAL A 155 -4.65 1.34 -17.68
C VAL A 155 -4.44 0.65 -19.02
N PRO A 156 -3.67 1.24 -19.95
CA PRO A 156 -3.34 0.58 -21.21
C PRO A 156 -2.73 -0.81 -20.99
N ALA A 157 -3.07 -1.76 -21.85
CA ALA A 157 -2.61 -3.15 -21.70
C ALA A 157 -1.09 -3.28 -21.69
N THR A 158 -0.40 -2.41 -22.43
CA THR A 158 1.06 -2.35 -22.52
C THR A 158 1.73 -1.51 -21.44
N ALA A 159 0.94 -0.75 -20.65
CA ALA A 159 1.50 0.10 -19.61
C ALA A 159 2.03 -0.72 -18.43
N ARG A 160 3.05 -0.17 -17.80
CA ARG A 160 3.59 -0.68 -16.53
C ARG A 160 2.58 -0.46 -15.42
N LEU A 161 2.34 -1.48 -14.62
CA LEU A 161 1.36 -1.42 -13.53
C LEU A 161 1.93 -2.05 -12.27
N ILE A 162 1.74 -1.36 -11.14
CA ILE A 162 2.03 -1.89 -9.80
C ILE A 162 0.75 -1.78 -8.98
N VAL A 163 0.31 -2.89 -8.39
CA VAL A 163 -0.83 -2.96 -7.47
C VAL A 163 -0.31 -3.48 -6.14
N ALA A 164 -0.29 -2.62 -5.12
CA ALA A 164 0.28 -2.97 -3.82
C ALA A 164 -0.63 -2.59 -2.66
N GLY A 165 -0.51 -3.32 -1.55
CA GLY A 165 -1.21 -3.04 -0.32
C GLY A 165 -1.69 -4.27 0.42
N ASP A 166 -2.64 -4.04 1.33
CA ASP A 166 -3.30 -5.07 2.13
C ASP A 166 -4.52 -5.63 1.39
N PHE A 167 -4.39 -6.86 0.92
CA PHE A 167 -5.46 -7.59 0.23
C PHE A 167 -6.40 -8.32 1.18
N ASN A 168 -6.04 -8.47 2.46
CA ASN A 168 -6.79 -9.24 3.46
C ASN A 168 -7.14 -10.67 3.01
N ASP A 169 -6.43 -11.18 2.01
CA ASP A 169 -6.72 -12.45 1.33
C ASP A 169 -5.77 -13.57 1.76
N TRP A 170 -5.82 -13.95 3.03
CA TRP A 170 -4.96 -14.99 3.62
C TRP A 170 -5.13 -16.39 2.99
N ARG A 171 -6.26 -16.63 2.27
CA ARG A 171 -6.53 -17.89 1.56
C ARG A 171 -6.09 -17.89 0.11
N LEU A 172 -5.42 -16.82 -0.35
CA LEU A 172 -4.89 -16.66 -1.71
C LEU A 172 -5.94 -16.79 -2.84
N ARG A 173 -7.22 -16.52 -2.53
CA ARG A 173 -8.31 -16.66 -3.51
C ARG A 173 -8.25 -15.63 -4.63
N LEU A 174 -7.64 -14.46 -4.36
CA LEU A 174 -7.45 -13.41 -5.35
C LEU A 174 -6.15 -13.57 -6.14
N HIS A 175 -5.18 -14.37 -5.67
CA HIS A 175 -3.87 -14.47 -6.31
C HIS A 175 -3.99 -14.92 -7.77
N ARG A 176 -4.64 -16.06 -8.01
CA ARG A 176 -4.84 -16.57 -9.38
C ARG A 176 -5.62 -15.60 -10.29
N PRO A 177 -6.76 -14.99 -9.86
CA PRO A 177 -7.44 -13.97 -10.64
C PRO A 177 -6.59 -12.73 -10.94
N MET A 178 -5.79 -12.24 -9.99
CA MET A 178 -4.87 -11.10 -10.21
C MET A 178 -3.87 -11.42 -11.33
N CYS A 179 -3.29 -12.61 -11.31
CA CYS A 179 -2.35 -13.05 -12.34
C CYS A 179 -3.05 -13.27 -13.69
N ALA A 180 -4.14 -14.04 -13.71
CA ALA A 180 -4.77 -14.48 -14.97
C ALA A 180 -5.55 -13.36 -15.67
N ASN A 181 -6.30 -12.53 -14.93
CA ASN A 181 -7.18 -11.53 -15.53
C ASN A 181 -6.47 -10.19 -15.79
N LEU A 182 -5.44 -9.86 -15.01
CA LEU A 182 -4.74 -8.57 -15.10
C LEU A 182 -3.31 -8.69 -15.65
N GLY A 183 -2.85 -9.91 -15.94
CA GLY A 183 -1.50 -10.17 -16.44
C GLY A 183 -0.42 -9.78 -15.42
N LEU A 184 -0.72 -9.91 -14.12
CA LEU A 184 0.20 -9.51 -13.05
C LEU A 184 1.02 -10.69 -12.54
N ARG A 185 2.24 -10.40 -12.09
CA ARG A 185 3.10 -11.28 -11.29
C ARG A 185 3.19 -10.74 -9.88
N GLU A 186 3.46 -11.58 -8.88
CA GLU A 186 3.58 -11.16 -7.48
C GLU A 186 5.05 -11.28 -7.04
N ALA A 187 5.59 -10.20 -6.46
CA ALA A 187 7.02 -10.01 -6.26
C ALA A 187 7.67 -11.12 -5.40
N LEU A 188 7.07 -11.45 -4.26
CA LEU A 188 7.63 -12.48 -3.36
C LEU A 188 7.46 -13.88 -3.96
N THR A 189 6.37 -14.13 -4.70
CA THR A 189 6.16 -15.40 -5.40
C THR A 189 7.23 -15.62 -6.49
N GLU A 190 7.61 -14.59 -7.22
CA GLU A 190 8.68 -14.68 -8.23
C GLU A 190 10.03 -15.02 -7.59
N ILE A 191 10.36 -14.47 -6.43
CA ILE A 191 11.65 -14.66 -5.75
C ILE A 191 11.67 -15.93 -4.88
N GLN A 192 10.55 -16.23 -4.18
CA GLN A 192 10.51 -17.26 -3.14
C GLN A 192 9.56 -18.43 -3.47
N GLY A 193 8.87 -18.38 -4.61
CA GLY A 193 7.91 -19.39 -5.04
C GLY A 193 6.56 -19.35 -4.32
N ARG A 194 6.34 -18.39 -3.41
CA ARG A 194 5.11 -18.23 -2.64
C ARG A 194 4.95 -16.79 -2.11
N PRO A 195 3.72 -16.30 -1.91
CA PRO A 195 3.48 -15.03 -1.24
C PRO A 195 4.02 -15.03 0.20
N ALA A 196 4.48 -13.88 0.64
CA ALA A 196 5.05 -13.72 1.97
C ALA A 196 3.99 -13.65 3.08
N GLN A 197 4.31 -14.20 4.22
CA GLN A 197 3.53 -14.00 5.46
C GLN A 197 3.92 -12.66 6.08
N THR A 198 2.93 -11.79 6.35
CA THR A 198 3.13 -10.42 6.80
C THR A 198 2.37 -10.07 8.07
N PHE A 199 1.33 -10.83 8.44
CA PHE A 199 0.47 -10.56 9.58
C PHE A 199 0.35 -11.78 10.52
N PRO A 200 0.29 -11.60 11.84
CA PRO A 200 0.64 -10.38 12.57
C PRO A 200 2.18 -10.19 12.61
N ALA A 201 2.66 -8.94 12.66
CA ALA A 201 4.08 -8.61 12.51
C ALA A 201 5.00 -9.32 13.52
N LYS A 202 4.54 -9.55 14.76
CA LYS A 202 5.31 -10.26 15.80
C LYS A 202 5.57 -11.73 15.48
N ARG A 203 4.64 -12.39 14.76
CA ARG A 203 4.75 -13.78 14.31
C ARG A 203 3.99 -13.93 12.97
N PRO A 204 4.57 -13.57 11.85
CA PRO A 204 3.88 -13.56 10.57
C PRO A 204 3.42 -14.96 10.16
N LEU A 205 2.11 -15.12 9.99
CA LEU A 205 1.46 -16.37 9.62
C LEU A 205 0.57 -16.23 8.39
N LEU A 206 -0.02 -15.03 8.17
CA LEU A 206 -1.00 -14.80 7.13
C LEU A 206 -0.40 -13.93 6.00
N PRO A 207 -0.53 -14.34 4.72
CA PRO A 207 -0.03 -13.59 3.56
C PRO A 207 -1.08 -12.57 3.09
N VAL A 208 -1.28 -11.50 3.84
CA VAL A 208 -2.32 -10.49 3.54
C VAL A 208 -1.81 -9.34 2.67
N ASP A 209 -0.55 -8.92 2.83
CA ASP A 209 0.05 -7.84 2.06
C ASP A 209 0.79 -8.40 0.83
N ARG A 210 0.70 -7.71 -0.32
CA ARG A 210 1.33 -8.15 -1.57
C ARG A 210 1.70 -6.97 -2.45
N ILE A 211 2.68 -7.20 -3.33
CA ILE A 211 3.08 -6.29 -4.41
C ILE A 211 2.96 -7.05 -5.72
N TYR A 212 1.93 -6.74 -6.50
CA TYR A 212 1.75 -7.24 -7.86
C TYR A 212 2.29 -6.24 -8.88
N PHE A 213 2.81 -6.74 -9.99
CA PHE A 213 3.36 -5.89 -11.05
C PHE A 213 3.24 -6.52 -12.43
N ARG A 214 3.30 -5.69 -13.47
CA ARG A 214 3.54 -6.08 -14.88
C ARG A 214 4.37 -5.01 -15.59
N GLY A 215 5.09 -5.40 -16.65
CA GLY A 215 5.97 -4.52 -17.41
C GLY A 215 7.32 -4.25 -16.73
N PHE A 216 7.67 -5.06 -15.76
CA PHE A 216 8.95 -5.05 -15.05
C PHE A 216 9.46 -6.47 -14.85
N ASP A 217 10.74 -6.59 -14.46
CA ASP A 217 11.33 -7.79 -13.89
C ASP A 217 11.68 -7.50 -12.43
N VAL A 218 11.51 -8.49 -11.56
CA VAL A 218 11.84 -8.36 -10.15
C VAL A 218 13.28 -8.79 -9.89
N SER A 219 14.09 -7.91 -9.29
CA SER A 219 15.48 -8.21 -8.93
C SER A 219 15.65 -8.55 -7.46
N ALA A 220 14.79 -7.98 -6.59
CA ALA A 220 14.76 -8.28 -5.17
C ALA A 220 13.34 -8.13 -4.62
N ALA A 221 12.96 -8.98 -3.67
CA ALA A 221 11.73 -8.83 -2.90
C ALA A 221 11.90 -9.45 -1.51
N GLU A 222 11.51 -8.73 -0.48
CA GLU A 222 11.65 -9.16 0.91
C GLU A 222 10.54 -8.63 1.81
N VAL A 223 10.39 -9.30 2.94
CA VAL A 223 9.56 -8.87 4.06
C VAL A 223 10.47 -8.23 5.08
N LEU A 224 10.25 -6.97 5.43
CA LEU A 224 11.00 -6.28 6.45
C LEU A 224 10.54 -6.77 7.83
N ARG A 225 11.40 -7.59 8.44
CA ARG A 225 11.15 -8.27 9.72
C ARG A 225 12.19 -7.86 10.75
N GLY A 226 11.92 -8.18 12.01
CA GLY A 226 12.81 -7.79 13.12
C GLY A 226 12.53 -6.35 13.57
N GLU A 227 13.38 -5.82 14.42
CA GLU A 227 13.27 -4.43 14.85
C GLU A 227 13.87 -3.49 13.79
N PRO A 228 13.27 -2.31 13.60
CA PRO A 228 12.09 -1.80 14.33
C PRO A 228 10.73 -2.30 13.79
N TRP A 229 10.65 -2.89 12.61
CA TRP A 229 9.42 -3.24 11.87
C TRP A 229 8.43 -4.09 12.65
N ARG A 230 8.95 -5.02 13.46
CA ARG A 230 8.15 -5.92 14.32
C ARG A 230 7.29 -5.17 15.33
N SER A 231 7.68 -3.97 15.72
CA SER A 231 7.07 -3.18 16.79
C SER A 231 6.26 -2.00 16.29
N LEU A 232 6.47 -1.55 15.03
CA LEU A 232 5.90 -0.33 14.48
C LEU A 232 4.42 -0.44 14.09
N SER A 233 4.00 -1.62 13.61
CA SER A 233 2.63 -1.91 13.18
C SER A 233 2.28 -3.34 13.51
N ASP A 234 1.04 -3.74 13.31
CA ASP A 234 0.62 -5.14 13.32
C ASP A 234 0.87 -5.88 12.00
N HIS A 235 1.28 -5.17 10.95
CA HIS A 235 1.75 -5.72 9.67
C HIS A 235 3.26 -5.57 9.50
N CYS A 236 3.89 -6.51 8.77
CA CYS A 236 5.24 -6.32 8.25
C CYS A 236 5.18 -5.50 6.96
N ALA A 237 6.17 -4.64 6.72
CA ALA A 237 6.32 -3.97 5.45
C ALA A 237 6.91 -4.91 4.38
N LEU A 238 6.54 -4.68 3.11
CA LEU A 238 7.09 -5.37 1.95
C LEU A 238 7.96 -4.41 1.15
N TYR A 239 9.14 -4.88 0.77
CA TYR A 239 10.04 -4.18 -0.13
C TYR A 239 10.25 -4.99 -1.42
N THR A 240 10.38 -4.30 -2.56
CA THR A 240 10.81 -4.91 -3.82
C THR A 240 11.58 -3.94 -4.70
N GLU A 241 12.50 -4.48 -5.47
CA GLU A 241 13.18 -3.80 -6.57
C GLU A 241 12.69 -4.35 -7.91
N LEU A 242 12.18 -3.46 -8.75
CA LEU A 242 11.65 -3.75 -10.07
C LEU A 242 12.55 -3.09 -11.11
N SER A 243 13.17 -3.88 -12.00
CA SER A 243 13.91 -3.39 -13.15
C SER A 243 13.00 -3.23 -14.36
N TYR A 244 13.29 -2.25 -15.20
CA TYR A 244 12.56 -2.09 -16.46
C TYR A 244 12.87 -3.25 -17.38
N SER A 245 11.85 -4.01 -17.78
CA SER A 245 12.04 -5.08 -18.78
C SER A 245 12.57 -4.46 -20.08
N THR A 246 13.71 -4.96 -20.52
CA THR A 246 14.20 -4.68 -21.89
C THR A 246 13.30 -5.47 -22.84
N ARG A 247 12.35 -4.76 -23.46
CA ARG A 247 11.58 -5.31 -24.60
C ARG A 247 12.44 -5.28 -25.86
#